data_ce0f00cd10fd6a72266ea665d480da0a
#
_entry.id   ce0f00cd10fd6a72266ea665d480da0a
#
_cell.length_a   1.000
_cell.length_b   1.000
_cell.length_c   1.000
_cell.angle_alpha   90.00
_cell.angle_beta   90.00
_cell.angle_gamma   90.00
#
_symmetry.space_group_name_H-M   'P 1'
#
loop_
_entity.id
_entity.type
_entity.pdbx_description
1 polymer ?
#
loop_
_entity_poly.entity_id
_entity_poly.type
_entity_poly.pdbx_seq_one_letter_code
_entity_poly.pdbx_strand_id
1 'polypeptide(L)'
;MIITTNDVFTAAQGANISDINQVVSLRSGDINGDEIPFTASINGSNNEIIIDPTNSLDFTSSYWYGIIDDQIFHANGASVAGVNATFTTKDPVEGDINVMLFDFDTVNQDLDFVSWGGTGFSKVSNPDATGINTSANVGQYTHAGNDSGLENDLVNGSTPLDAPDFSETPFIKVKVWVDRPVDVMVRIQNYPDYGQGFDQTISVTETNQWVQLIYNFGSVTATNYDRAQIYFDRNQAGGTEAGDIYYFDDYEKSNVAPQAELTLTPEDGSNDISLASVMSVVSNLAFENLDGTTITDISSMVELRENNANGAVVQSIISISEDKTQINVVPSSLLDPNTTYWYGILENTIQFENGETVTGASASFTTTTESIEMIVYEDFDDISLSIISETMGDPPGSYVLSIDPDDVSNGVQQWDKGDTWWGWERIHMEMINPFDMGQHDLFSVRVYSPVQTEMMLKLADARDDGDQNGFIEVRQDIVSTNQWQTLYFDMSDIADGVSFSHLFIFIGPGDPSVTGTFYIDNIEGPGLQNTAGLNELNSNSFSMYPNPSSDIVYFKNLNRTTTVKIYDINMRLVKSESINS
;
A
#
# COMPACT_ATOMS: atom_id res chain seq x y z
N MET A 1 -2.93 -23.73 16.87
CA MET A 1 -1.94 -22.70 17.32
C MET A 1 -0.60 -23.02 16.68
N ILE A 2 0.15 -21.99 16.26
CA ILE A 2 1.43 -22.18 15.55
C ILE A 2 2.55 -21.45 16.31
N ILE A 3 3.72 -22.11 16.44
CA ILE A 3 4.94 -21.52 16.98
C ILE A 3 6.01 -21.63 15.90
N THR A 4 6.57 -20.52 15.45
CA THR A 4 7.59 -20.46 14.39
C THR A 4 8.93 -19.96 14.90
N THR A 5 10.00 -20.29 14.19
CA THR A 5 11.35 -19.75 14.41
C THR A 5 12.04 -19.53 13.07
N ASN A 6 12.93 -18.54 13.00
CA ASN A 6 13.85 -18.33 11.88
C ASN A 6 15.08 -19.26 11.90
N ASP A 7 15.19 -20.15 12.89
CA ASP A 7 16.19 -21.20 13.03
C ASP A 7 15.49 -22.57 13.01
N VAL A 8 16.16 -23.65 13.36
CA VAL A 8 15.56 -24.98 13.52
C VAL A 8 15.40 -25.35 14.99
N PHE A 9 14.27 -25.97 15.30
CA PHE A 9 14.04 -26.60 16.59
C PHE A 9 14.75 -27.95 16.67
N THR A 10 15.50 -28.19 17.74
CA THR A 10 16.21 -29.46 18.00
C THR A 10 15.96 -29.92 19.42
N ALA A 11 16.15 -31.22 19.72
CA ALA A 11 16.29 -31.71 21.07
C ALA A 11 17.71 -31.41 21.62
N ALA A 12 17.95 -31.70 22.88
CA ALA A 12 19.26 -31.52 23.51
C ALA A 12 20.39 -32.12 22.65
N GLN A 13 21.51 -31.40 22.54
CA GLN A 13 22.69 -31.78 21.76
C GLN A 13 22.47 -31.86 20.22
N GLY A 14 21.46 -31.17 19.70
CA GLY A 14 21.18 -31.11 18.26
C GLY A 14 20.51 -32.37 17.70
N ALA A 15 19.98 -33.25 18.56
CA ALA A 15 19.23 -34.42 18.13
C ALA A 15 17.84 -34.00 17.57
N ASN A 16 17.23 -34.88 16.78
CA ASN A 16 15.85 -34.68 16.35
C ASN A 16 14.89 -34.78 17.53
N ILE A 17 13.83 -33.98 17.57
CA ILE A 17 12.75 -34.07 18.53
C ILE A 17 12.00 -35.37 18.26
N SER A 18 11.98 -36.29 19.26
CA SER A 18 11.40 -37.61 19.09
C SER A 18 9.88 -37.62 19.28
N ASP A 19 9.36 -36.73 20.13
CA ASP A 19 7.92 -36.55 20.39
C ASP A 19 7.65 -35.10 20.73
N ILE A 20 7.07 -34.40 19.79
CA ILE A 20 6.77 -32.97 19.93
C ILE A 20 5.69 -32.71 20.99
N ASN A 21 4.78 -33.64 21.25
CA ASN A 21 3.74 -33.49 22.27
C ASN A 21 4.27 -33.37 23.69
N GLN A 22 5.50 -33.83 23.94
CA GLN A 22 6.11 -33.74 25.25
C GLN A 22 6.88 -32.45 25.50
N VAL A 23 7.07 -31.63 24.50
CA VAL A 23 7.89 -30.42 24.59
C VAL A 23 7.07 -29.13 24.43
N VAL A 24 5.78 -29.24 24.17
CA VAL A 24 4.82 -28.14 24.14
C VAL A 24 3.67 -28.40 25.11
N SER A 25 2.92 -27.37 25.47
CA SER A 25 1.76 -27.49 26.35
C SER A 25 0.66 -26.55 25.92
N LEU A 26 -0.59 -27.00 26.09
CA LEU A 26 -1.80 -26.20 25.95
C LEU A 26 -2.58 -26.28 27.26
N ARG A 27 -2.98 -25.13 27.82
CA ARG A 27 -3.62 -25.05 29.15
C ARG A 27 -4.78 -24.08 29.17
N SER A 28 -5.72 -24.33 30.10
CA SER A 28 -6.79 -23.38 30.38
C SER A 28 -6.27 -22.16 31.17
N GLY A 29 -6.70 -20.96 30.83
CA GLY A 29 -6.36 -19.72 31.53
C GLY A 29 -4.92 -19.29 31.34
N ASP A 30 -4.01 -19.78 32.16
CA ASP A 30 -2.59 -19.41 32.20
C ASP A 30 -1.66 -20.63 32.27
N ILE A 31 -0.33 -20.39 32.41
CA ILE A 31 0.69 -21.43 32.50
C ILE A 31 0.45 -22.45 33.64
N ASN A 32 -0.32 -22.10 34.64
CA ASN A 32 -0.64 -22.97 35.80
C ASN A 32 -2.03 -23.62 35.66
N GLY A 33 -2.75 -23.34 34.57
CA GLY A 33 -4.06 -23.90 34.31
C GLY A 33 -4.06 -25.38 34.02
N ASP A 34 -5.24 -26.00 33.98
CA ASP A 34 -5.41 -27.41 33.65
C ASP A 34 -4.95 -27.67 32.20
N GLU A 35 -4.30 -28.82 32.01
CA GLU A 35 -3.82 -29.26 30.70
C GLU A 35 -5.01 -29.63 29.80
N ILE A 36 -5.01 -29.10 28.59
CA ILE A 36 -6.00 -29.39 27.55
C ILE A 36 -5.41 -30.46 26.63
N PRO A 37 -6.14 -31.55 26.34
CA PRO A 37 -5.70 -32.57 25.39
C PRO A 37 -5.48 -31.99 23.99
N PHE A 38 -4.32 -32.26 23.40
CA PHE A 38 -3.96 -31.81 22.06
C PHE A 38 -3.10 -32.85 21.34
N THR A 39 -2.93 -32.64 20.03
CA THR A 39 -1.86 -33.24 19.24
C THR A 39 -0.93 -32.16 18.74
N ALA A 40 0.36 -32.43 18.68
CA ALA A 40 1.30 -31.49 18.10
C ALA A 40 2.10 -32.16 16.98
N SER A 41 2.46 -31.34 15.98
CA SER A 41 3.32 -31.74 14.87
C SER A 41 4.39 -30.69 14.62
N ILE A 42 5.50 -31.12 14.00
CA ILE A 42 6.57 -30.23 13.58
C ILE A 42 6.77 -30.41 12.07
N ASN A 43 6.95 -29.32 11.34
CA ASN A 43 7.11 -29.39 9.89
C ASN A 43 8.44 -30.05 9.48
N GLY A 44 8.58 -30.40 8.20
CA GLY A 44 9.78 -31.07 7.68
C GLY A 44 11.08 -30.26 7.75
N SER A 45 10.98 -28.95 7.92
CA SER A 45 12.12 -28.03 8.11
C SER A 45 12.47 -27.82 9.58
N ASN A 46 11.70 -28.37 10.50
CA ASN A 46 11.82 -28.21 11.96
C ASN A 46 11.80 -26.74 12.44
N ASN A 47 11.11 -25.86 11.75
CA ASN A 47 11.01 -24.45 12.12
C ASN A 47 9.58 -23.99 12.46
N GLU A 48 8.62 -24.89 12.41
CA GLU A 48 7.23 -24.62 12.73
C GLU A 48 6.63 -25.78 13.54
N ILE A 49 6.01 -25.45 14.67
CA ILE A 49 5.28 -26.39 15.53
C ILE A 49 3.81 -26.02 15.49
N ILE A 50 2.96 -26.97 15.12
CA ILE A 50 1.50 -26.83 15.13
C ILE A 50 0.96 -27.58 16.35
N ILE A 51 0.13 -26.92 17.14
CA ILE A 51 -0.60 -27.48 18.29
C ILE A 51 -2.09 -27.48 17.95
N ASP A 52 -2.69 -28.66 17.91
CA ASP A 52 -4.08 -28.88 17.53
C ASP A 52 -4.86 -29.51 18.71
N PRO A 53 -5.82 -28.80 19.33
CA PRO A 53 -6.64 -29.36 20.41
C PRO A 53 -7.41 -30.59 19.94
N THR A 54 -7.44 -31.64 20.75
CA THR A 54 -8.15 -32.89 20.42
C THR A 54 -9.67 -32.70 20.40
N ASN A 55 -10.19 -31.75 21.16
CA ASN A 55 -11.60 -31.34 21.16
C ASN A 55 -11.72 -29.83 20.96
N SER A 56 -12.90 -29.38 20.52
CA SER A 56 -13.20 -27.96 20.47
C SER A 56 -12.96 -27.32 21.83
N LEU A 57 -12.33 -26.15 21.81
CA LEU A 57 -12.12 -25.35 23.02
C LEU A 57 -13.44 -24.69 23.46
N ASP A 58 -13.59 -24.47 24.76
CA ASP A 58 -14.75 -23.77 25.29
C ASP A 58 -14.75 -22.31 24.84
N PHE A 59 -15.94 -21.76 24.56
CA PHE A 59 -16.11 -20.38 24.16
C PHE A 59 -15.80 -19.40 25.28
N THR A 60 -15.47 -18.15 24.96
CA THR A 60 -15.16 -17.06 25.91
C THR A 60 -14.15 -17.45 26.99
N SER A 61 -13.34 -18.43 26.69
CA SER A 61 -12.39 -19.00 27.63
C SER A 61 -10.96 -18.65 27.21
N SER A 62 -10.16 -18.24 28.19
CA SER A 62 -8.75 -17.96 27.94
C SER A 62 -7.92 -19.24 27.98
N TYR A 63 -6.93 -19.31 27.12
CA TYR A 63 -6.00 -20.43 27.00
C TYR A 63 -4.59 -19.91 26.89
N TRP A 64 -3.66 -20.72 27.39
CA TRP A 64 -2.22 -20.50 27.29
C TRP A 64 -1.60 -21.67 26.49
N TYR A 65 -0.68 -21.37 25.59
CA TYR A 65 0.14 -22.38 24.92
C TYR A 65 1.59 -21.96 24.87
N GLY A 66 2.51 -22.90 24.79
CA GLY A 66 3.93 -22.58 24.74
C GLY A 66 4.84 -23.79 24.68
N ILE A 67 6.14 -23.52 24.54
CA ILE A 67 7.21 -24.48 24.62
C ILE A 67 7.56 -24.66 26.10
N ILE A 68 7.73 -25.93 26.54
CA ILE A 68 8.20 -26.27 27.88
C ILE A 68 9.71 -25.94 27.94
N ASP A 69 10.08 -25.10 28.90
CA ASP A 69 11.47 -24.65 29.06
C ASP A 69 12.46 -25.80 29.12
N ASP A 70 13.63 -25.60 28.52
CA ASP A 70 14.74 -26.54 28.46
C ASP A 70 14.45 -27.90 27.76
N GLN A 71 13.37 -27.99 26.98
CA GLN A 71 13.04 -29.18 26.19
C GLN A 71 13.38 -29.02 24.69
N ILE A 72 13.38 -27.82 24.19
CA ILE A 72 13.72 -27.48 22.79
C ILE A 72 14.91 -26.53 22.76
N PHE A 73 15.75 -26.68 21.75
CA PHE A 73 16.96 -25.91 21.54
C PHE A 73 17.04 -25.41 20.12
N HIS A 74 17.71 -24.31 19.92
CA HIS A 74 18.12 -23.82 18.58
C HIS A 74 19.29 -24.66 18.03
N ALA A 75 19.56 -24.61 16.74
CA ALA A 75 20.66 -25.29 16.08
C ALA A 75 22.04 -25.00 16.74
N ASN A 76 22.21 -23.81 17.32
CA ASN A 76 23.42 -23.41 18.04
C ASN A 76 23.53 -23.98 19.46
N GLY A 77 22.55 -24.75 19.92
CA GLY A 77 22.48 -25.36 21.24
C GLY A 77 21.94 -24.45 22.35
N ALA A 78 21.49 -23.24 22.04
CA ALA A 78 20.81 -22.39 23.01
C ALA A 78 19.40 -22.93 23.30
N SER A 79 19.01 -22.95 24.60
CA SER A 79 17.66 -23.36 24.99
C SER A 79 16.62 -22.37 24.46
N VAL A 80 15.51 -22.88 23.94
CA VAL A 80 14.31 -22.11 23.63
C VAL A 80 13.48 -22.04 24.93
N ALA A 81 13.45 -20.86 25.54
CA ALA A 81 12.75 -20.64 26.81
C ALA A 81 11.83 -19.41 26.70
N GLY A 82 10.73 -19.44 27.45
CA GLY A 82 9.80 -18.31 27.53
C GLY A 82 8.92 -18.10 26.29
N VAL A 83 8.93 -19.00 25.31
CA VAL A 83 8.10 -18.92 24.10
C VAL A 83 6.70 -19.43 24.42
N ASN A 84 5.78 -18.49 24.60
CA ASN A 84 4.38 -18.79 24.89
C ASN A 84 3.48 -17.61 24.50
N ALA A 85 2.18 -17.91 24.37
CA ALA A 85 1.15 -16.92 24.16
C ALA A 85 -0.15 -17.30 24.87
N THR A 86 -1.00 -16.32 25.09
CA THR A 86 -2.37 -16.51 25.55
C THR A 86 -3.35 -16.01 24.50
N PHE A 87 -4.50 -16.64 24.40
CA PHE A 87 -5.61 -16.18 23.57
C PHE A 87 -6.92 -16.46 24.29
N THR A 88 -7.97 -15.76 23.90
CA THR A 88 -9.32 -16.01 24.36
C THR A 88 -10.17 -16.44 23.18
N THR A 89 -10.91 -17.54 23.34
CA THR A 89 -11.88 -17.96 22.33
C THR A 89 -13.05 -16.98 22.29
N LYS A 90 -13.59 -16.78 21.09
CA LYS A 90 -14.77 -15.92 20.91
C LYS A 90 -16.02 -16.51 21.60
N ASP A 91 -17.01 -15.65 21.88
CA ASP A 91 -18.36 -16.09 22.23
C ASP A 91 -18.89 -17.04 21.14
N PRO A 92 -19.70 -18.04 21.49
CA PRO A 92 -20.54 -18.66 20.49
C PRO A 92 -21.46 -17.55 19.98
N VAL A 93 -21.24 -17.09 18.77
CA VAL A 93 -22.35 -16.48 18.03
C VAL A 93 -23.44 -17.56 18.05
N GLU A 94 -24.64 -17.25 18.58
CA GLU A 94 -25.75 -18.22 18.63
C GLU A 94 -25.92 -18.79 17.22
N GLY A 95 -25.35 -19.99 17.02
CA GLY A 95 -25.37 -20.78 15.80
C GLY A 95 -24.96 -20.06 14.53
N ASP A 96 -23.69 -20.24 14.10
CA ASP A 96 -23.31 -19.93 12.71
C ASP A 96 -24.32 -20.59 11.76
N ILE A 97 -25.15 -19.77 11.14
CA ILE A 97 -26.10 -20.23 10.13
C ILE A 97 -25.38 -20.10 8.78
N ASN A 98 -25.03 -21.24 8.19
CA ASN A 98 -24.55 -21.34 6.82
C ASN A 98 -25.49 -22.28 6.09
N VAL A 99 -26.20 -21.77 5.08
CA VAL A 99 -27.13 -22.54 4.29
C VAL A 99 -26.68 -22.51 2.83
N MET A 100 -26.22 -23.64 2.35
CA MET A 100 -25.83 -23.83 0.94
C MET A 100 -27.06 -23.70 0.05
N LEU A 101 -27.04 -22.77 -0.88
CA LEU A 101 -28.08 -22.60 -1.90
C LEU A 101 -27.79 -23.46 -3.13
N PHE A 102 -26.53 -23.54 -3.56
CA PHE A 102 -26.06 -24.48 -4.58
C PHE A 102 -24.52 -24.66 -4.52
N ASP A 103 -24.05 -25.88 -4.89
CA ASP A 103 -22.62 -26.24 -4.84
C ASP A 103 -22.14 -27.06 -6.04
N PHE A 104 -22.99 -27.29 -7.05
CA PHE A 104 -22.73 -28.11 -8.24
C PHE A 104 -22.36 -29.57 -7.98
N ASP A 105 -22.24 -30.03 -6.76
CA ASP A 105 -21.90 -31.40 -6.40
C ASP A 105 -23.04 -32.13 -5.65
N THR A 106 -23.63 -31.53 -4.63
CA THR A 106 -24.58 -32.18 -3.73
C THR A 106 -25.88 -31.42 -3.55
N VAL A 107 -25.84 -30.06 -3.46
CA VAL A 107 -27.01 -29.22 -3.23
C VAL A 107 -27.38 -28.48 -4.51
N ASN A 108 -28.62 -28.72 -5.00
CA ASN A 108 -29.15 -28.04 -6.18
C ASN A 108 -28.18 -28.01 -7.39
N GLN A 109 -27.40 -29.07 -7.53
CA GLN A 109 -26.33 -29.20 -8.53
C GLN A 109 -26.78 -29.13 -9.99
N ASP A 110 -28.06 -29.36 -10.24
CA ASP A 110 -28.66 -29.37 -11.56
C ASP A 110 -29.53 -28.14 -11.83
N LEU A 111 -29.32 -27.04 -11.04
CA LEU A 111 -30.00 -25.78 -11.31
C LEU A 111 -29.60 -25.25 -12.70
N ASP A 112 -30.60 -24.88 -13.47
CA ASP A 112 -30.40 -24.19 -14.74
C ASP A 112 -30.12 -22.72 -14.50
N PHE A 113 -28.97 -22.25 -14.96
CA PHE A 113 -28.65 -20.83 -15.00
C PHE A 113 -29.18 -20.22 -16.31
N VAL A 114 -29.97 -19.19 -16.19
CA VAL A 114 -30.41 -18.37 -17.32
C VAL A 114 -29.33 -17.35 -17.64
N SER A 115 -28.81 -17.41 -18.85
CA SER A 115 -27.86 -16.42 -19.33
C SER A 115 -28.57 -15.30 -20.07
N TRP A 116 -28.10 -14.09 -19.85
CA TRP A 116 -28.51 -12.94 -20.64
C TRP A 116 -27.29 -12.17 -21.16
N GLY A 117 -27.50 -11.33 -22.19
CA GLY A 117 -26.40 -10.60 -22.84
C GLY A 117 -25.41 -11.47 -23.60
N GLY A 118 -25.65 -12.80 -23.71
CA GLY A 118 -24.79 -13.74 -24.42
C GLY A 118 -23.80 -14.50 -23.55
N THR A 119 -23.82 -14.33 -22.22
CA THR A 119 -23.01 -15.12 -21.29
C THR A 119 -23.27 -16.62 -21.46
N GLY A 120 -22.21 -17.42 -21.41
CA GLY A 120 -22.29 -18.88 -21.40
C GLY A 120 -22.24 -19.42 -19.97
N PHE A 121 -22.96 -20.51 -19.74
CA PHE A 121 -22.88 -21.31 -18.50
C PHE A 121 -22.64 -22.77 -18.82
N SER A 122 -21.80 -23.42 -18.02
CA SER A 122 -21.66 -24.89 -18.00
C SER A 122 -21.21 -25.35 -16.62
N LYS A 123 -21.71 -26.49 -16.18
CA LYS A 123 -21.16 -27.25 -15.07
C LYS A 123 -19.95 -28.03 -15.59
N VAL A 124 -18.79 -27.85 -14.98
CA VAL A 124 -17.52 -28.46 -15.41
C VAL A 124 -16.76 -29.04 -14.22
N SER A 125 -15.77 -29.89 -14.51
CA SER A 125 -14.83 -30.32 -13.45
C SER A 125 -14.06 -29.13 -12.90
N ASN A 126 -13.83 -29.11 -11.59
CA ASN A 126 -13.06 -28.06 -10.91
C ASN A 126 -11.66 -27.94 -11.53
N PRO A 127 -11.25 -26.75 -12.02
CA PRO A 127 -9.93 -26.56 -12.62
C PRO A 127 -8.79 -26.62 -11.59
N ASP A 128 -9.11 -26.38 -10.31
CA ASP A 128 -8.16 -26.39 -9.20
C ASP A 128 -8.85 -26.92 -7.93
N ALA A 129 -8.89 -28.21 -7.73
CA ALA A 129 -9.51 -28.85 -6.57
C ALA A 129 -8.57 -28.83 -5.35
N THR A 130 -8.01 -27.64 -5.02
CA THR A 130 -7.08 -27.41 -3.88
C THR A 130 -7.50 -26.20 -3.06
N GLY A 131 -6.80 -25.95 -1.95
CA GLY A 131 -7.07 -24.80 -1.10
C GLY A 131 -8.46 -24.84 -0.48
N ILE A 132 -9.21 -23.76 -0.61
CA ILE A 132 -10.54 -23.59 0.00
C ILE A 132 -11.67 -24.27 -0.80
N ASN A 133 -11.42 -24.76 -2.02
CA ASN A 133 -12.42 -25.43 -2.85
C ASN A 133 -11.92 -26.77 -3.38
N THR A 134 -12.34 -27.85 -2.73
CA THR A 134 -12.02 -29.23 -3.12
C THR A 134 -13.17 -29.94 -3.83
N SER A 135 -14.21 -29.22 -4.24
CA SER A 135 -15.35 -29.73 -5.00
C SER A 135 -14.91 -30.44 -6.28
N ALA A 136 -15.64 -31.44 -6.69
CA ALA A 136 -15.36 -32.13 -7.95
C ALA A 136 -15.83 -31.34 -9.18
N ASN A 137 -16.96 -30.62 -9.04
CA ASN A 137 -17.57 -29.84 -10.10
C ASN A 137 -17.80 -28.39 -9.65
N VAL A 138 -17.81 -27.49 -10.60
CA VAL A 138 -18.02 -26.05 -10.40
C VAL A 138 -18.80 -25.44 -11.56
N GLY A 139 -19.36 -24.25 -11.37
CA GLY A 139 -19.95 -23.47 -12.44
C GLY A 139 -18.87 -22.74 -13.25
N GLN A 140 -18.93 -22.86 -14.57
CA GLN A 140 -18.12 -22.08 -15.49
C GLN A 140 -18.96 -20.95 -16.06
N TYR A 141 -18.43 -19.73 -15.93
CA TYR A 141 -18.96 -18.51 -16.54
C TYR A 141 -18.13 -18.17 -17.78
N THR A 142 -18.78 -17.98 -18.93
CA THR A 142 -18.11 -17.54 -20.15
C THR A 142 -18.62 -16.14 -20.50
N HIS A 143 -17.76 -15.14 -20.42
CA HIS A 143 -18.12 -13.73 -20.61
C HIS A 143 -18.46 -13.42 -22.07
N ALA A 144 -19.47 -12.57 -22.30
CA ALA A 144 -19.89 -12.18 -23.64
C ALA A 144 -19.16 -10.96 -24.21
N GLY A 145 -18.31 -10.29 -23.43
CA GLY A 145 -17.59 -9.09 -23.82
C GLY A 145 -18.39 -7.79 -23.70
N ASN A 146 -19.53 -7.79 -23.00
CA ASN A 146 -20.41 -6.64 -22.79
C ASN A 146 -21.18 -6.78 -21.47
N ASP A 147 -22.17 -5.92 -21.22
CA ASP A 147 -23.10 -6.06 -20.09
C ASP A 147 -23.88 -7.38 -20.22
N SER A 148 -23.46 -8.37 -19.45
CA SER A 148 -24.00 -9.73 -19.49
C SER A 148 -23.86 -10.40 -18.13
N GLY A 149 -24.63 -11.44 -17.86
CA GLY A 149 -24.63 -12.13 -16.58
C GLY A 149 -25.30 -13.48 -16.57
N LEU A 150 -25.13 -14.16 -15.47
CA LEU A 150 -25.85 -15.39 -15.13
C LEU A 150 -26.82 -15.13 -13.99
N GLU A 151 -28.00 -15.67 -14.10
CA GLU A 151 -29.01 -15.65 -13.06
C GLU A 151 -29.59 -17.02 -12.81
N ASN A 152 -29.93 -17.30 -11.58
CA ASN A 152 -30.64 -18.48 -11.17
C ASN A 152 -31.87 -18.08 -10.36
N ASP A 153 -33.01 -18.56 -10.78
CA ASP A 153 -34.22 -18.46 -9.98
C ASP A 153 -34.18 -19.58 -8.93
N LEU A 154 -33.95 -19.20 -7.68
CA LEU A 154 -33.91 -20.12 -6.53
C LEU A 154 -35.34 -20.66 -6.23
N VAL A 155 -35.92 -21.32 -7.23
CA VAL A 155 -37.27 -21.86 -7.16
C VAL A 155 -37.30 -23.29 -7.74
N ASN A 156 -38.03 -24.18 -7.10
CA ASN A 156 -38.32 -25.49 -7.62
C ASN A 156 -39.77 -25.49 -8.12
N GLY A 157 -39.93 -25.31 -9.42
CA GLY A 157 -41.21 -25.05 -10.02
C GLY A 157 -41.75 -23.67 -9.65
N SER A 158 -42.81 -23.61 -8.82
CA SER A 158 -43.35 -22.32 -8.30
C SER A 158 -43.09 -22.12 -6.81
N THR A 159 -42.26 -22.94 -6.19
CA THR A 159 -41.96 -22.87 -4.76
C THR A 159 -40.51 -22.38 -4.60
N PRO A 160 -40.28 -21.26 -3.87
CA PRO A 160 -38.92 -20.86 -3.51
C PRO A 160 -38.20 -22.00 -2.77
N LEU A 161 -36.93 -22.27 -3.15
CA LEU A 161 -36.14 -23.33 -2.52
C LEU A 161 -35.75 -22.91 -1.11
N ASP A 162 -35.12 -21.76 -0.99
CA ASP A 162 -34.68 -21.19 0.30
C ASP A 162 -34.28 -19.73 0.12
N ALA A 163 -35.28 -18.89 -0.13
CA ALA A 163 -35.02 -17.46 -0.34
C ALA A 163 -34.24 -16.86 0.86
N PRO A 164 -33.21 -16.06 0.63
CA PRO A 164 -32.46 -15.43 1.70
C PRO A 164 -33.35 -14.56 2.58
N ASP A 165 -33.31 -14.76 3.90
CA ASP A 165 -33.80 -13.83 4.89
C ASP A 165 -32.61 -13.06 5.44
N PHE A 166 -32.41 -11.85 4.94
CA PHE A 166 -31.26 -11.02 5.31
C PHE A 166 -31.34 -10.45 6.73
N SER A 167 -32.48 -10.62 7.43
CA SER A 167 -32.56 -10.29 8.87
C SER A 167 -31.86 -11.35 9.75
N GLU A 168 -31.80 -12.60 9.27
CA GLU A 168 -31.14 -13.71 9.98
C GLU A 168 -29.79 -14.09 9.35
N THR A 169 -29.67 -13.96 8.01
CA THR A 169 -28.50 -14.34 7.24
C THR A 169 -28.07 -13.19 6.32
N PRO A 170 -27.47 -12.12 6.89
CA PRO A 170 -27.16 -10.89 6.15
C PRO A 170 -26.10 -11.06 5.06
N PHE A 171 -25.38 -12.17 5.02
CA PHE A 171 -24.28 -12.37 4.09
C PHE A 171 -24.61 -13.41 3.02
N ILE A 172 -24.15 -13.14 1.80
CA ILE A 172 -24.04 -14.13 0.73
C ILE A 172 -22.55 -14.41 0.53
N LYS A 173 -22.20 -15.69 0.58
CA LYS A 173 -20.83 -16.16 0.29
C LYS A 173 -20.83 -16.91 -1.05
N VAL A 174 -19.76 -16.72 -1.83
CA VAL A 174 -19.51 -17.47 -3.05
C VAL A 174 -18.00 -17.63 -3.24
N LYS A 175 -17.56 -18.79 -3.68
CA LYS A 175 -16.17 -19.01 -4.08
C LYS A 175 -16.02 -18.70 -5.56
N VAL A 176 -14.93 -18.01 -5.91
CA VAL A 176 -14.61 -17.70 -7.31
C VAL A 176 -13.15 -18.04 -7.62
N TRP A 177 -12.89 -18.41 -8.86
CA TRP A 177 -11.56 -18.63 -9.40
C TRP A 177 -11.41 -17.80 -10.69
N VAL A 178 -10.39 -16.98 -10.75
CA VAL A 178 -10.11 -16.07 -11.85
C VAL A 178 -8.64 -16.14 -12.25
N ASP A 179 -8.31 -15.91 -13.51
CA ASP A 179 -6.94 -15.94 -14.04
C ASP A 179 -6.32 -14.54 -14.12
N ARG A 180 -7.08 -13.50 -13.90
CA ARG A 180 -6.69 -12.09 -13.86
C ARG A 180 -7.54 -11.30 -12.85
N PRO A 181 -7.12 -10.14 -12.37
CA PRO A 181 -7.95 -9.26 -11.55
C PRO A 181 -9.28 -8.91 -12.24
N VAL A 182 -10.40 -9.05 -11.53
CA VAL A 182 -11.75 -8.77 -12.03
C VAL A 182 -12.65 -8.26 -10.90
N ASP A 183 -13.69 -7.51 -11.26
CA ASP A 183 -14.80 -7.18 -10.37
C ASP A 183 -15.86 -8.28 -10.43
N VAL A 184 -16.21 -8.82 -9.28
CA VAL A 184 -17.30 -9.81 -9.17
C VAL A 184 -18.48 -9.18 -8.46
N MET A 185 -19.62 -9.11 -9.15
CA MET A 185 -20.85 -8.55 -8.61
C MET A 185 -21.85 -9.65 -8.34
N VAL A 186 -22.42 -9.65 -7.15
CA VAL A 186 -23.60 -10.43 -6.79
C VAL A 186 -24.81 -9.50 -6.75
N ARG A 187 -25.88 -9.89 -7.42
CA ARG A 187 -27.17 -9.23 -7.37
C ARG A 187 -28.21 -10.18 -6.83
N ILE A 188 -29.03 -9.67 -5.92
CA ILE A 188 -30.25 -10.35 -5.48
C ILE A 188 -31.46 -9.63 -6.04
N GLN A 189 -32.47 -10.38 -6.47
CA GLN A 189 -33.65 -9.84 -7.13
C GLN A 189 -34.90 -10.66 -6.85
N ASN A 190 -36.07 -10.04 -6.91
CA ASN A 190 -37.36 -10.73 -6.80
C ASN A 190 -37.72 -11.45 -8.11
N TYR A 191 -38.23 -12.65 -8.01
CA TYR A 191 -38.88 -13.37 -9.12
C TYR A 191 -40.40 -13.37 -8.94
N PRO A 192 -41.21 -13.12 -9.97
CA PRO A 192 -40.87 -12.68 -11.34
C PRO A 192 -40.83 -11.16 -11.54
N ASP A 193 -40.84 -10.38 -10.46
CA ASP A 193 -40.78 -8.92 -10.53
C ASP A 193 -39.33 -8.46 -10.56
N TYR A 194 -38.83 -8.11 -11.74
CA TYR A 194 -37.46 -7.65 -11.95
C TYR A 194 -37.21 -6.20 -11.49
N GLY A 195 -38.22 -5.54 -10.90
CA GLY A 195 -38.17 -4.11 -10.60
C GLY A 195 -37.30 -3.72 -9.41
N GLN A 196 -36.96 -4.68 -8.53
CA GLN A 196 -36.14 -4.44 -7.34
C GLN A 196 -34.97 -5.43 -7.30
N GLY A 197 -33.78 -4.91 -7.24
CA GLY A 197 -32.56 -5.67 -7.06
C GLY A 197 -31.56 -4.87 -6.26
N PHE A 198 -30.68 -5.54 -5.54
CA PHE A 198 -29.57 -4.95 -4.81
C PHE A 198 -28.28 -5.57 -5.30
N ASP A 199 -27.32 -4.71 -5.59
CA ASP A 199 -26.02 -5.07 -6.14
C ASP A 199 -24.94 -4.84 -5.09
N GLN A 200 -24.02 -5.80 -4.99
CA GLN A 200 -22.78 -5.68 -4.24
C GLN A 200 -21.63 -6.14 -5.15
N THR A 201 -20.54 -5.41 -5.18
CA THR A 201 -19.37 -5.72 -6.02
C THR A 201 -18.12 -5.82 -5.15
N ILE A 202 -17.30 -6.84 -5.38
CA ILE A 202 -16.00 -7.03 -4.74
C ILE A 202 -14.95 -7.19 -5.83
N SER A 203 -13.87 -6.41 -5.74
CA SER A 203 -12.71 -6.55 -6.64
C SER A 203 -11.84 -7.71 -6.18
N VAL A 204 -11.57 -8.66 -7.08
CA VAL A 204 -10.70 -9.82 -6.85
C VAL A 204 -9.36 -9.55 -7.49
N THR A 205 -8.33 -9.46 -6.69
CA THR A 205 -6.92 -9.23 -7.11
C THR A 205 -6.09 -10.50 -7.11
N GLU A 206 -6.46 -11.49 -6.28
CA GLU A 206 -5.84 -12.80 -6.22
C GLU A 206 -6.24 -13.64 -7.43
N THR A 207 -5.26 -14.18 -8.12
CA THR A 207 -5.48 -14.94 -9.37
C THR A 207 -4.95 -16.36 -9.27
N ASN A 208 -5.51 -17.25 -10.12
CA ASN A 208 -5.10 -18.65 -10.22
C ASN A 208 -5.22 -19.44 -8.90
N GLN A 209 -6.18 -19.04 -8.08
CA GLN A 209 -6.56 -19.72 -6.84
C GLN A 209 -8.04 -19.46 -6.53
N TRP A 210 -8.65 -20.29 -5.70
CA TRP A 210 -9.99 -20.04 -5.20
C TRP A 210 -9.98 -18.97 -4.10
N VAL A 211 -10.87 -17.98 -4.22
CA VAL A 211 -11.11 -16.91 -3.25
C VAL A 211 -12.55 -16.97 -2.80
N GLN A 212 -12.81 -16.84 -1.49
CA GLN A 212 -14.17 -16.71 -0.98
C GLN A 212 -14.54 -15.23 -0.88
N LEU A 213 -15.62 -14.86 -1.56
CA LEU A 213 -16.21 -13.53 -1.49
C LEU A 213 -17.40 -13.55 -0.54
N ILE A 214 -17.56 -12.51 0.29
CA ILE A 214 -18.64 -12.36 1.27
C ILE A 214 -19.30 -11.01 1.07
N TYR A 215 -20.54 -11.02 0.63
CA TYR A 215 -21.33 -9.85 0.29
C TYR A 215 -22.30 -9.52 1.43
N ASN A 216 -22.36 -8.28 1.91
CA ASN A 216 -23.21 -7.84 3.01
C ASN A 216 -24.52 -7.25 2.48
N PHE A 217 -25.61 -7.97 2.65
CA PHE A 217 -26.97 -7.52 2.33
C PHE A 217 -27.80 -7.17 3.57
N GLY A 218 -27.18 -6.96 4.74
CA GLY A 218 -27.85 -6.69 6.01
C GLY A 218 -28.71 -5.42 6.04
N SER A 219 -28.48 -4.48 5.13
CA SER A 219 -29.34 -3.30 4.96
C SER A 219 -30.62 -3.56 4.18
N VAL A 220 -30.76 -4.76 3.60
CA VAL A 220 -31.92 -5.13 2.78
C VAL A 220 -33.05 -5.64 3.66
N THR A 221 -34.14 -4.91 3.73
CA THR A 221 -35.28 -5.21 4.61
C THR A 221 -36.40 -6.01 3.96
N ALA A 222 -36.33 -6.27 2.66
CA ALA A 222 -37.36 -7.04 1.95
C ALA A 222 -37.07 -8.55 2.02
N THR A 223 -38.13 -9.38 2.03
CA THR A 223 -38.07 -10.80 2.41
C THR A 223 -38.37 -11.79 1.29
N ASN A 224 -38.38 -11.39 0.04
CA ASN A 224 -38.76 -12.28 -1.07
C ASN A 224 -37.81 -12.19 -2.26
N TYR A 225 -36.52 -12.21 -1.94
CA TYR A 225 -35.47 -12.32 -2.96
C TYR A 225 -35.17 -13.80 -3.20
N ASP A 226 -35.62 -14.30 -4.32
CA ASP A 226 -35.53 -15.70 -4.72
C ASP A 226 -34.73 -15.91 -6.00
N ARG A 227 -33.98 -14.87 -6.43
CA ARG A 227 -33.10 -14.91 -7.59
C ARG A 227 -31.69 -14.49 -7.18
N ALA A 228 -30.72 -15.35 -7.45
CA ALA A 228 -29.31 -15.09 -7.33
C ALA A 228 -28.71 -14.81 -8.73
N GLN A 229 -27.92 -13.75 -8.82
CA GLN A 229 -27.22 -13.37 -10.05
C GLN A 229 -25.75 -13.16 -9.74
N ILE A 230 -24.89 -13.58 -10.67
CA ILE A 230 -23.45 -13.37 -10.61
C ILE A 230 -22.94 -12.78 -11.92
N TYR A 231 -22.02 -11.83 -11.81
CA TYR A 231 -21.42 -11.10 -12.92
C TYR A 231 -19.92 -10.98 -12.68
N PHE A 232 -19.15 -11.19 -13.72
CA PHE A 232 -17.73 -10.93 -13.75
C PHE A 232 -17.47 -9.76 -14.69
N ASP A 233 -16.76 -8.72 -14.25
CA ASP A 233 -16.44 -7.51 -15.01
C ASP A 233 -17.64 -6.87 -15.74
N ARG A 234 -18.75 -6.75 -15.06
CA ARG A 234 -19.93 -6.14 -15.64
C ARG A 234 -19.67 -4.69 -16.05
N ASN A 235 -19.97 -4.35 -17.30
CA ASN A 235 -19.80 -3.00 -17.86
C ASN A 235 -18.37 -2.45 -17.87
N GLN A 236 -17.35 -3.24 -17.64
CA GLN A 236 -15.97 -2.77 -17.70
C GLN A 236 -15.55 -2.52 -19.15
N ALA A 237 -15.29 -1.25 -19.47
CA ALA A 237 -14.74 -0.88 -20.78
C ALA A 237 -13.23 -1.20 -20.78
N GLY A 238 -12.82 -2.13 -21.61
CA GLY A 238 -11.41 -2.31 -22.00
C GLY A 238 -10.64 -3.45 -21.34
N GLY A 239 -11.24 -4.27 -20.50
CA GLY A 239 -10.53 -5.40 -19.84
C GLY A 239 -11.09 -6.78 -20.18
N THR A 240 -12.39 -6.88 -20.38
CA THR A 240 -13.07 -8.14 -20.57
C THR A 240 -13.35 -8.39 -22.04
N GLU A 241 -12.91 -9.55 -22.52
CA GLU A 241 -13.17 -9.97 -23.89
C GLU A 241 -14.23 -11.09 -23.93
N ALA A 242 -14.97 -11.14 -25.04
CA ALA A 242 -15.90 -12.24 -25.28
C ALA A 242 -15.12 -13.57 -25.32
N GLY A 243 -15.50 -14.49 -24.45
CA GLY A 243 -14.86 -15.79 -24.33
C GLY A 243 -13.97 -15.95 -23.09
N ASP A 244 -13.76 -14.91 -22.30
CA ASP A 244 -13.09 -15.02 -20.99
C ASP A 244 -13.85 -15.98 -20.08
N ILE A 245 -13.13 -16.81 -19.35
CA ILE A 245 -13.68 -17.89 -18.54
C ILE A 245 -13.36 -17.66 -17.08
N TYR A 246 -14.39 -17.70 -16.25
CA TYR A 246 -14.29 -17.62 -14.80
C TYR A 246 -15.03 -18.80 -14.17
N TYR A 247 -14.71 -19.13 -12.93
CA TYR A 247 -15.38 -20.22 -12.23
C TYR A 247 -15.96 -19.73 -10.91
N PHE A 248 -17.08 -20.34 -10.50
CA PHE A 248 -17.73 -20.04 -9.24
C PHE A 248 -18.33 -21.29 -8.62
N ASP A 249 -18.47 -21.29 -7.29
CA ASP A 249 -18.95 -22.43 -6.54
C ASP A 249 -19.44 -22.01 -5.14
N ASP A 250 -20.08 -22.92 -4.42
CA ASP A 250 -20.49 -22.77 -3.02
C ASP A 250 -21.19 -21.43 -2.75
N TYR A 251 -22.34 -21.23 -3.40
CA TYR A 251 -23.18 -20.06 -3.14
C TYR A 251 -24.05 -20.33 -1.91
N GLU A 252 -23.78 -19.63 -0.82
CA GLU A 252 -24.46 -19.84 0.46
C GLU A 252 -24.93 -18.53 1.10
N LYS A 253 -26.01 -18.59 1.89
CA LYS A 253 -26.40 -17.53 2.81
C LYS A 253 -25.82 -17.80 4.18
N SER A 254 -25.45 -16.74 4.90
CA SER A 254 -24.73 -16.85 6.18
C SER A 254 -25.04 -15.69 7.12
N ASN A 255 -24.95 -15.95 8.43
CA ASN A 255 -24.89 -14.90 9.46
C ASN A 255 -23.45 -14.63 9.91
N VAL A 256 -22.48 -15.36 9.37
CA VAL A 256 -21.07 -15.19 9.73
C VAL A 256 -20.46 -14.05 8.92
N ALA A 257 -20.15 -12.96 9.60
CA ALA A 257 -19.49 -11.80 9.01
C ALA A 257 -18.08 -12.16 8.45
N PRO A 258 -17.63 -11.44 7.43
CA PRO A 258 -16.23 -11.57 6.99
C PRO A 258 -15.31 -11.28 8.18
N GLN A 259 -14.26 -12.08 8.32
CA GLN A 259 -13.23 -11.81 9.32
C GLN A 259 -12.28 -10.75 8.78
N ALA A 260 -11.87 -9.85 9.66
CA ALA A 260 -10.88 -8.86 9.31
C ALA A 260 -9.50 -9.51 9.17
N GLU A 261 -8.85 -9.25 8.06
CA GLU A 261 -7.46 -9.62 7.80
C GLU A 261 -6.65 -8.35 7.61
N LEU A 262 -5.50 -8.28 8.27
CA LEU A 262 -4.63 -7.11 8.24
C LEU A 262 -3.28 -7.50 7.66
N THR A 263 -2.81 -6.70 6.72
CA THR A 263 -1.44 -6.75 6.21
C THR A 263 -0.72 -5.46 6.57
N LEU A 264 0.41 -5.58 7.22
CA LEU A 264 1.26 -4.47 7.63
C LEU A 264 2.54 -4.47 6.79
N THR A 265 2.92 -3.32 6.25
CA THR A 265 4.16 -3.13 5.50
C THR A 265 4.90 -1.90 6.04
N PRO A 266 6.16 -2.00 6.48
CA PRO A 266 6.98 -3.24 6.62
C PRO A 266 6.37 -4.23 7.62
N GLU A 267 6.59 -5.55 7.39
CA GLU A 267 6.15 -6.60 8.32
C GLU A 267 6.85 -6.49 9.67
N ASP A 268 6.21 -6.99 10.72
CA ASP A 268 6.81 -6.99 12.06
C ASP A 268 8.15 -7.76 12.12
N GLY A 269 9.15 -7.11 12.70
CA GLY A 269 10.50 -7.63 12.78
C GLY A 269 11.36 -7.45 11.53
N SER A 270 10.88 -6.77 10.50
CA SER A 270 11.65 -6.48 9.29
C SER A 270 12.91 -5.66 9.59
N ASN A 271 13.97 -5.91 8.85
CA ASN A 271 15.26 -5.22 8.98
C ASN A 271 15.71 -4.71 7.62
N ASP A 272 16.67 -3.79 7.66
CA ASP A 272 17.27 -3.18 6.46
C ASP A 272 16.24 -2.40 5.62
N ILE A 273 15.32 -1.76 6.33
CA ILE A 273 14.26 -0.96 5.70
C ILE A 273 14.80 0.40 5.28
N SER A 274 14.41 0.87 4.10
CA SER A 274 14.81 2.18 3.57
C SER A 274 14.46 3.32 4.53
N LEU A 275 15.32 4.33 4.62
CA LEU A 275 15.07 5.53 5.43
C LEU A 275 13.88 6.35 4.91
N ALA A 276 13.49 6.17 3.66
CA ALA A 276 12.35 6.84 3.01
C ALA A 276 11.08 5.97 2.96
N SER A 277 11.03 4.87 3.72
CA SER A 277 9.89 3.95 3.69
C SER A 277 8.59 4.60 4.14
N VAL A 278 7.53 4.30 3.42
CA VAL A 278 6.14 4.54 3.80
C VAL A 278 5.61 3.28 4.45
N MET A 279 4.98 3.41 5.61
CA MET A 279 4.31 2.30 6.27
C MET A 279 2.85 2.25 5.84
N SER A 280 2.31 1.03 5.74
CA SER A 280 0.89 0.85 5.43
C SER A 280 0.26 -0.24 6.30
N VAL A 281 -1.03 -0.07 6.58
CA VAL A 281 -1.92 -1.07 7.17
C VAL A 281 -3.06 -1.27 6.19
N VAL A 282 -3.15 -2.45 5.60
CA VAL A 282 -4.19 -2.82 4.62
C VAL A 282 -5.13 -3.83 5.25
N SER A 283 -6.42 -3.63 5.05
CA SER A 283 -7.49 -4.52 5.50
C SER A 283 -8.36 -4.97 4.32
N ASN A 284 -8.89 -6.19 4.41
CA ASN A 284 -9.95 -6.66 3.51
C ASN A 284 -11.33 -6.06 3.84
N LEU A 285 -11.47 -5.34 4.97
CA LEU A 285 -12.68 -4.66 5.40
C LEU A 285 -12.42 -3.18 5.59
N ALA A 286 -13.40 -2.34 5.31
CA ALA A 286 -13.28 -0.90 5.53
C ALA A 286 -13.13 -0.58 7.03
N PHE A 287 -12.29 0.40 7.34
CA PHE A 287 -12.16 0.97 8.68
C PHE A 287 -13.25 2.02 8.93
N GLU A 288 -13.82 2.02 10.12
CA GLU A 288 -14.85 2.93 10.58
C GLU A 288 -14.52 3.51 11.95
N ASN A 289 -15.15 4.64 12.30
CA ASN A 289 -15.19 5.10 13.69
C ASN A 289 -15.91 4.06 14.58
N LEU A 290 -15.61 4.07 15.88
CA LEU A 290 -16.26 3.13 16.84
C LEU A 290 -17.78 3.22 16.88
N ASP A 291 -18.38 4.25 16.33
CA ASP A 291 -19.84 4.43 16.22
C ASP A 291 -20.42 3.97 14.86
N GLY A 292 -19.60 3.35 14.00
CA GLY A 292 -19.99 2.89 12.68
C GLY A 292 -20.09 4.00 11.63
N THR A 293 -19.58 5.19 11.91
CA THR A 293 -19.54 6.27 10.91
C THR A 293 -18.23 6.25 10.12
N THR A 294 -18.28 6.76 8.89
CA THR A 294 -17.11 6.84 8.01
C THR A 294 -16.01 7.71 8.61
N ILE A 295 -14.77 7.24 8.60
CA ILE A 295 -13.59 8.00 9.04
C ILE A 295 -13.33 9.12 8.02
N THR A 296 -13.24 10.36 8.51
CA THR A 296 -12.85 11.54 7.74
C THR A 296 -11.44 12.03 8.10
N ASP A 297 -10.97 11.73 9.31
CA ASP A 297 -9.61 12.05 9.78
C ASP A 297 -9.10 10.90 10.65
N ILE A 298 -8.01 10.27 10.21
CA ILE A 298 -7.38 9.12 10.88
C ILE A 298 -6.13 9.54 11.71
N SER A 299 -5.71 10.80 11.62
CA SER A 299 -4.40 11.27 12.12
C SER A 299 -4.17 11.07 13.62
N SER A 300 -5.23 11.05 14.43
CA SER A 300 -5.14 10.83 15.87
C SER A 300 -5.27 9.36 16.31
N MET A 301 -5.47 8.46 15.38
CA MET A 301 -5.77 7.04 15.62
C MET A 301 -4.62 6.12 15.28
N VAL A 302 -3.59 6.65 14.62
CA VAL A 302 -2.41 5.91 14.15
C VAL A 302 -1.16 6.69 14.48
N GLU A 303 -0.09 6.02 14.83
CA GLU A 303 1.18 6.67 15.17
C GLU A 303 2.38 5.91 14.62
N LEU A 304 3.46 6.66 14.36
CA LEU A 304 4.82 6.17 14.17
C LEU A 304 5.66 6.61 15.37
N ARG A 305 6.43 5.70 15.95
CA ARG A 305 7.25 5.95 17.15
C ARG A 305 8.63 5.33 17.04
N GLU A 306 9.61 5.91 17.69
CA GLU A 306 10.91 5.29 17.86
C GLU A 306 10.86 4.13 18.84
N ASN A 307 11.61 3.09 18.57
CA ASN A 307 11.84 1.89 19.37
C ASN A 307 10.60 1.02 19.64
N ASN A 308 9.51 1.54 20.18
CA ASN A 308 8.33 0.77 20.56
C ASN A 308 7.11 1.67 20.77
N ALA A 309 5.96 1.08 21.07
CA ALA A 309 4.69 1.78 21.29
C ALA A 309 4.70 2.88 22.37
N ASN A 310 5.73 2.96 23.21
CA ASN A 310 5.90 4.01 24.22
C ASN A 310 7.04 4.97 23.87
N GLY A 311 7.66 4.83 22.71
CA GLY A 311 8.74 5.66 22.23
C GLY A 311 8.32 7.08 21.86
N ALA A 312 9.29 7.90 21.47
CA ALA A 312 9.01 9.25 20.98
C ALA A 312 8.18 9.18 19.68
N VAL A 313 7.17 10.05 19.57
CA VAL A 313 6.37 10.16 18.35
C VAL A 313 7.22 10.75 17.24
N VAL A 314 7.22 10.08 16.08
CA VAL A 314 7.85 10.57 14.84
C VAL A 314 6.78 11.30 14.03
N GLN A 315 7.08 12.54 13.66
CA GLN A 315 6.15 13.35 12.86
C GLN A 315 5.88 12.66 11.52
N SER A 316 4.61 12.44 11.22
CA SER A 316 4.18 11.73 10.02
C SER A 316 2.86 12.29 9.50
N ILE A 317 2.68 12.20 8.20
CA ILE A 317 1.39 12.40 7.56
C ILE A 317 0.69 11.05 7.53
N ILE A 318 -0.54 11.02 8.04
CA ILE A 318 -1.34 9.81 8.10
C ILE A 318 -2.59 10.02 7.23
N SER A 319 -2.82 9.12 6.32
CA SER A 319 -3.96 9.17 5.40
C SER A 319 -4.67 7.83 5.32
N ILE A 320 -5.92 7.86 4.88
CA ILE A 320 -6.73 6.67 4.62
C ILE A 320 -7.25 6.73 3.19
N SER A 321 -7.27 5.59 2.50
CA SER A 321 -7.77 5.45 1.14
C SER A 321 -9.26 5.84 1.03
N GLU A 322 -9.73 6.08 -0.19
CA GLU A 322 -11.13 6.47 -0.42
C GLU A 322 -12.10 5.36 0.00
N ASP A 323 -11.76 4.10 -0.28
CA ASP A 323 -12.51 2.89 0.12
C ASP A 323 -12.34 2.50 1.59
N LYS A 324 -11.51 3.23 2.35
CA LYS A 324 -11.23 3.02 3.77
C LYS A 324 -10.55 1.70 4.12
N THR A 325 -9.93 1.04 3.17
CA THR A 325 -9.26 -0.25 3.40
C THR A 325 -7.76 -0.14 3.63
N GLN A 326 -7.14 1.00 3.32
CA GLN A 326 -5.71 1.21 3.48
C GLN A 326 -5.40 2.49 4.24
N ILE A 327 -4.54 2.36 5.26
CA ILE A 327 -3.97 3.48 6.01
C ILE A 327 -2.49 3.58 5.65
N ASN A 328 -2.05 4.79 5.26
CA ASN A 328 -0.65 5.09 4.99
C ASN A 328 -0.08 6.01 6.07
N VAL A 329 1.16 5.74 6.48
CA VAL A 329 1.93 6.54 7.44
C VAL A 329 3.22 6.98 6.76
N VAL A 330 3.30 8.26 6.41
CA VAL A 330 4.43 8.87 5.68
C VAL A 330 5.23 9.72 6.64
N PRO A 331 6.46 9.35 6.99
CA PRO A 331 7.33 10.19 7.83
C PRO A 331 7.55 11.56 7.19
N SER A 332 7.53 12.62 8.00
CA SER A 332 7.75 14.00 7.50
C SER A 332 9.21 14.29 7.13
N SER A 333 10.13 13.40 7.50
CA SER A 333 11.57 13.45 7.15
C SER A 333 12.10 12.02 7.02
N LEU A 334 13.29 11.86 6.45
CA LEU A 334 13.99 10.57 6.46
C LEU A 334 14.07 10.02 7.88
N LEU A 335 13.88 8.70 7.99
CA LEU A 335 14.10 7.97 9.23
C LEU A 335 15.60 7.91 9.55
N ASP A 336 15.95 7.81 10.83
CA ASP A 336 17.35 7.65 11.23
C ASP A 336 17.88 6.26 10.88
N PRO A 337 19.14 6.13 10.43
CA PRO A 337 19.73 4.83 10.10
C PRO A 337 19.92 3.97 11.34
N ASN A 338 19.88 2.64 11.16
CA ASN A 338 20.06 1.64 12.21
C ASN A 338 19.18 1.87 13.44
N THR A 339 17.95 2.34 13.21
CA THR A 339 17.00 2.70 14.24
C THR A 339 15.75 1.83 14.12
N THR A 340 15.28 1.34 15.26
CA THR A 340 14.01 0.58 15.30
C THR A 340 12.85 1.56 15.40
N TYR A 341 11.80 1.31 14.64
CA TYR A 341 10.55 2.05 14.68
C TYR A 341 9.38 1.10 14.95
N TRP A 342 8.37 1.63 15.56
CA TRP A 342 7.06 1.01 15.75
C TRP A 342 6.00 1.87 15.09
N TYR A 343 5.07 1.25 14.38
CA TYR A 343 3.89 1.93 13.86
C TYR A 343 2.66 1.09 14.06
N GLY A 344 1.51 1.72 14.14
CA GLY A 344 0.26 0.98 14.29
C GLY A 344 -0.94 1.83 14.62
N ILE A 345 -2.09 1.17 14.58
CA ILE A 345 -3.38 1.71 15.00
C ILE A 345 -3.44 1.66 16.53
N LEU A 346 -3.83 2.77 17.15
CA LEU A 346 -4.01 2.83 18.60
C LEU A 346 -5.22 1.99 19.02
N GLU A 347 -5.06 1.24 20.10
CA GLU A 347 -6.10 0.34 20.58
C GLU A 347 -7.41 1.07 20.90
N ASN A 348 -8.53 0.47 20.51
CA ASN A 348 -9.88 0.97 20.75
C ASN A 348 -10.15 2.37 20.17
N THR A 349 -9.56 2.71 19.05
CA THR A 349 -9.79 3.98 18.35
C THR A 349 -10.71 3.84 17.14
N ILE A 350 -10.66 2.70 16.45
CA ILE A 350 -11.45 2.39 15.24
C ILE A 350 -11.95 0.95 15.27
N GLN A 351 -12.91 0.68 14.41
CA GLN A 351 -13.44 -0.66 14.14
C GLN A 351 -13.46 -0.94 12.65
N PHE A 352 -13.74 -2.19 12.27
CA PHE A 352 -14.06 -2.56 10.90
C PHE A 352 -15.55 -2.40 10.63
N GLU A 353 -15.95 -2.33 9.35
CA GLU A 353 -17.36 -2.23 8.91
C GLU A 353 -18.26 -3.38 9.43
N ASN A 354 -17.66 -4.50 9.86
CA ASN A 354 -18.37 -5.60 10.50
C ASN A 354 -18.63 -5.35 12.00
N GLY A 355 -18.20 -4.20 12.55
CA GLY A 355 -18.34 -3.82 13.96
C GLY A 355 -17.26 -4.39 14.89
N GLU A 356 -16.29 -5.14 14.38
CA GLU A 356 -15.17 -5.67 15.18
C GLU A 356 -14.15 -4.55 15.45
N THR A 357 -13.82 -4.31 16.70
CA THR A 357 -12.80 -3.31 17.07
C THR A 357 -11.43 -3.75 16.60
N VAL A 358 -10.68 -2.84 15.97
CA VAL A 358 -9.30 -3.12 15.54
C VAL A 358 -8.39 -3.28 16.76
N THR A 359 -7.73 -4.43 16.85
CA THR A 359 -6.78 -4.76 17.92
C THR A 359 -5.51 -5.37 17.32
N GLY A 360 -4.35 -5.08 17.93
CA GLY A 360 -3.08 -5.68 17.53
C GLY A 360 -2.53 -5.26 16.16
N ALA A 361 -3.09 -4.21 15.56
CA ALA A 361 -2.67 -3.70 14.26
C ALA A 361 -1.41 -2.83 14.38
N SER A 362 -0.26 -3.46 14.66
CA SER A 362 1.02 -2.76 14.78
C SER A 362 2.18 -3.65 14.35
N ALA A 363 3.26 -3.03 13.89
CA ALA A 363 4.50 -3.69 13.54
C ALA A 363 5.71 -2.84 13.96
N SER A 364 6.84 -3.50 14.13
CA SER A 364 8.14 -2.88 14.38
C SER A 364 9.11 -3.28 13.29
N PHE A 365 9.97 -2.37 12.88
CA PHE A 365 11.01 -2.63 11.88
C PHE A 365 12.28 -1.88 12.24
N THR A 366 13.40 -2.26 11.63
CA THR A 366 14.68 -1.57 11.81
C THR A 366 15.19 -1.08 10.46
N THR A 367 15.58 0.18 10.40
CA THR A 367 16.11 0.82 9.19
C THR A 367 17.50 0.32 8.83
N THR A 368 17.90 0.53 7.57
CA THR A 368 19.25 0.26 7.07
C THR A 368 20.32 0.99 7.91
N THR A 369 21.53 0.45 7.91
CA THR A 369 22.68 1.08 8.59
C THR A 369 23.32 2.20 7.78
N GLU A 370 22.97 2.35 6.52
CA GLU A 370 23.53 3.35 5.62
C GLU A 370 22.82 4.70 5.83
N SER A 371 23.61 5.75 6.02
CA SER A 371 23.10 7.12 6.07
C SER A 371 23.04 7.71 4.67
N ILE A 372 21.96 8.42 4.36
CA ILE A 372 21.78 9.12 3.09
C ILE A 372 22.06 10.60 3.33
N GLU A 373 23.00 11.18 2.56
CA GLU A 373 23.28 12.62 2.56
C GLU A 373 22.73 13.21 1.26
N MET A 374 21.62 13.93 1.36
CA MET A 374 21.00 14.62 0.23
C MET A 374 21.56 16.02 0.09
N ILE A 375 21.79 16.49 -1.13
CA ILE A 375 22.12 17.88 -1.40
C ILE A 375 20.91 18.61 -1.97
N VAL A 376 20.74 19.86 -1.60
CA VAL A 376 19.69 20.73 -2.13
C VAL A 376 20.11 21.20 -3.52
N TYR A 377 19.27 20.96 -4.52
CA TYR A 377 19.46 21.47 -5.89
C TYR A 377 18.80 22.84 -6.07
N GLU A 378 17.65 23.03 -5.47
CA GLU A 378 16.86 24.25 -5.56
C GLU A 378 16.00 24.40 -4.30
N ASP A 379 16.10 25.54 -3.60
CA ASP A 379 15.29 25.90 -2.45
C ASP A 379 14.46 27.17 -2.69
N PHE A 380 14.56 27.75 -3.90
CA PHE A 380 13.89 28.98 -4.30
C PHE A 380 14.21 30.23 -3.44
N ASP A 381 15.22 30.11 -2.57
CA ASP A 381 15.79 31.19 -1.77
C ASP A 381 17.22 31.53 -2.22
N ASP A 382 18.18 30.70 -1.82
CA ASP A 382 19.61 30.98 -1.98
C ASP A 382 20.37 29.90 -2.79
N ILE A 383 19.86 28.67 -2.83
CA ILE A 383 20.52 27.53 -3.48
C ILE A 383 19.85 27.25 -4.83
N SER A 384 20.62 27.34 -5.89
CA SER A 384 20.23 26.92 -7.23
C SER A 384 21.42 26.28 -7.95
N LEU A 385 21.41 24.96 -8.09
CA LEU A 385 22.38 24.15 -8.83
C LEU A 385 21.85 23.75 -10.21
N SER A 386 20.67 24.24 -10.57
CA SER A 386 19.99 23.93 -11.82
C SER A 386 19.67 25.19 -12.60
N ILE A 387 19.32 24.99 -13.87
CA ILE A 387 18.66 25.99 -14.69
C ILE A 387 17.25 25.48 -14.94
N ILE A 388 16.23 26.15 -14.40
CA ILE A 388 14.84 25.86 -14.74
C ILE A 388 14.63 26.34 -16.18
N SER A 389 14.61 25.40 -17.11
CA SER A 389 14.71 25.73 -18.54
C SER A 389 13.38 25.88 -19.22
N GLU A 390 12.35 25.21 -18.75
CA GLU A 390 11.01 25.24 -19.36
C GLU A 390 9.91 24.83 -18.41
N THR A 391 8.80 25.49 -18.62
CA THR A 391 7.50 25.11 -18.14
C THR A 391 6.66 24.79 -19.38
N MET A 392 6.26 23.55 -19.57
CA MET A 392 5.50 23.12 -20.74
C MET A 392 4.04 22.87 -20.39
N GLY A 393 3.17 23.37 -21.20
CA GLY A 393 1.73 23.19 -21.15
C GLY A 393 1.06 24.13 -22.15
N ASP A 394 -0.16 23.84 -22.63
CA ASP A 394 -0.92 24.72 -23.52
C ASP A 394 -2.38 24.86 -23.00
N PRO A 395 -2.74 25.95 -22.37
CA PRO A 395 -1.87 27.06 -21.94
C PRO A 395 -0.91 26.61 -20.82
N PRO A 396 0.32 27.10 -20.83
CA PRO A 396 1.24 26.81 -19.75
C PRO A 396 0.65 27.30 -18.44
N GLY A 397 0.76 26.47 -17.39
CA GLY A 397 0.48 26.92 -16.03
C GLY A 397 1.36 28.12 -15.70
N SER A 398 0.92 28.95 -14.77
CA SER A 398 1.72 30.06 -14.30
C SER A 398 2.72 29.57 -13.26
N TYR A 399 4.00 29.85 -13.48
CA TYR A 399 5.10 29.55 -12.56
C TYR A 399 5.72 30.84 -12.08
N VAL A 400 5.61 31.10 -10.79
CA VAL A 400 6.16 32.33 -10.19
C VAL A 400 6.82 32.01 -8.87
N LEU A 401 7.91 32.72 -8.55
CA LEU A 401 8.45 32.71 -7.20
C LEU A 401 7.44 33.37 -6.27
N SER A 402 7.16 32.75 -5.17
CA SER A 402 6.15 33.14 -4.20
C SER A 402 6.69 32.95 -2.77
N ILE A 403 5.85 33.21 -1.82
CA ILE A 403 6.14 33.01 -0.40
C ILE A 403 5.40 31.75 0.05
N ASP A 404 6.04 30.94 0.89
CA ASP A 404 5.46 29.77 1.51
C ASP A 404 4.14 30.14 2.23
N PRO A 405 3.02 29.45 1.95
CA PRO A 405 1.75 29.74 2.60
C PRO A 405 1.77 29.59 4.13
N ASP A 406 2.70 28.83 4.67
CA ASP A 406 2.83 28.55 6.11
C ASP A 406 4.00 29.30 6.77
N ASP A 407 5.00 29.77 5.99
CA ASP A 407 6.17 30.52 6.49
C ASP A 407 6.53 31.69 5.58
N VAL A 408 6.19 32.88 6.00
CA VAL A 408 6.45 34.13 5.24
C VAL A 408 7.92 34.47 5.03
N SER A 409 8.84 33.77 5.67
CA SER A 409 10.30 33.95 5.52
C SER A 409 10.92 32.99 4.50
N ASN A 410 10.15 32.03 3.96
CA ASN A 410 10.58 31.01 3.03
C ASN A 410 10.07 31.32 1.62
N GLY A 411 10.95 31.28 0.62
CA GLY A 411 10.62 31.38 -0.79
C GLY A 411 10.22 30.02 -1.34
N VAL A 412 9.28 29.98 -2.29
CA VAL A 412 8.80 28.75 -2.90
C VAL A 412 8.45 28.96 -4.37
N GLN A 413 8.42 27.90 -5.14
CA GLN A 413 7.86 27.92 -6.49
C GLN A 413 6.35 27.72 -6.42
N GLN A 414 5.58 28.74 -6.74
CA GLN A 414 4.15 28.60 -6.99
C GLN A 414 3.91 28.10 -8.41
N TRP A 415 3.03 27.13 -8.52
CA TRP A 415 2.57 26.55 -9.80
C TRP A 415 1.05 26.58 -9.85
N ASP A 416 0.50 27.52 -10.63
CA ASP A 416 -0.93 27.58 -10.91
C ASP A 416 -1.24 26.66 -12.10
N LYS A 417 -1.66 25.45 -11.81
CA LYS A 417 -2.01 24.43 -12.80
C LYS A 417 -3.45 24.62 -13.26
N GLY A 418 -3.63 24.88 -14.55
CA GLY A 418 -4.93 25.03 -15.17
C GLY A 418 -5.49 23.72 -15.71
N ASP A 419 -6.74 23.77 -16.21
CA ASP A 419 -7.34 22.67 -16.95
C ASP A 419 -6.70 22.61 -18.35
N THR A 420 -5.84 21.63 -18.58
CA THR A 420 -5.22 21.36 -19.88
C THR A 420 -5.70 20.03 -20.40
N TRP A 421 -5.97 19.95 -21.69
CA TRP A 421 -6.60 18.78 -22.32
C TRP A 421 -5.77 17.48 -22.30
N TRP A 422 -4.50 17.49 -21.81
CA TRP A 422 -3.59 16.33 -21.79
C TRP A 422 -2.89 16.07 -20.46
N GLY A 423 -2.92 17.01 -19.46
CA GLY A 423 -2.42 16.76 -18.11
C GLY A 423 -0.91 16.50 -17.97
N TRP A 424 -0.08 16.85 -18.96
CA TRP A 424 1.37 16.60 -18.98
C TRP A 424 2.21 17.85 -18.81
N GLU A 425 1.72 18.82 -18.07
CA GLU A 425 2.48 19.99 -17.65
C GLU A 425 3.60 19.58 -16.71
N ARG A 426 4.77 20.24 -16.86
CA ARG A 426 5.96 19.88 -16.10
C ARG A 426 6.85 21.07 -15.80
N ILE A 427 7.63 20.94 -14.73
CA ILE A 427 8.82 21.75 -14.49
C ILE A 427 10.01 20.94 -15.00
N HIS A 428 10.86 21.55 -15.80
CA HIS A 428 12.09 20.94 -16.28
C HIS A 428 13.30 21.69 -15.70
N MET A 429 14.17 20.95 -15.06
CA MET A 429 15.43 21.41 -14.46
C MET A 429 16.60 20.75 -15.18
N GLU A 430 17.57 21.56 -15.62
CA GLU A 430 18.83 21.11 -16.17
C GLU A 430 19.95 21.35 -15.14
N MET A 431 20.57 20.29 -14.68
CA MET A 431 21.62 20.35 -13.68
C MET A 431 22.95 20.80 -14.29
N ILE A 432 23.75 21.54 -13.52
CA ILE A 432 25.09 22.01 -13.93
C ILE A 432 26.07 20.86 -14.18
N ASN A 433 25.87 19.72 -13.55
CA ASN A 433 26.58 18.46 -13.75
C ASN A 433 25.60 17.30 -13.58
N PRO A 434 25.87 16.12 -14.15
CA PRO A 434 25.07 14.93 -13.93
C PRO A 434 24.98 14.55 -12.44
N PHE A 435 23.91 13.88 -12.06
CA PHE A 435 23.75 13.30 -10.73
C PHE A 435 24.78 12.21 -10.47
N ASP A 436 25.30 12.15 -9.25
CA ASP A 436 26.20 11.08 -8.80
C ASP A 436 25.40 9.93 -8.16
N MET A 437 24.76 9.15 -8.99
CA MET A 437 23.95 8.00 -8.58
C MET A 437 24.76 6.88 -7.91
N GLY A 438 26.09 6.98 -7.87
CA GLY A 438 26.95 6.03 -7.14
C GLY A 438 26.98 6.24 -5.62
N GLN A 439 26.38 7.31 -5.12
CA GLN A 439 26.24 7.57 -3.68
C GLN A 439 24.93 7.00 -3.13
N HIS A 440 23.83 7.37 -3.71
CA HIS A 440 22.48 6.85 -3.50
C HIS A 440 21.56 7.30 -4.64
N ASP A 441 20.41 6.67 -4.76
CA ASP A 441 19.45 6.89 -5.84
C ASP A 441 18.17 7.59 -5.37
N LEU A 442 18.17 8.13 -4.15
CA LEU A 442 17.02 8.76 -3.55
C LEU A 442 16.97 10.26 -3.86
N PHE A 443 15.80 10.73 -4.30
CA PHE A 443 15.48 12.15 -4.52
C PHE A 443 14.32 12.55 -3.62
N SER A 444 14.18 13.83 -3.32
CA SER A 444 13.01 14.36 -2.65
C SER A 444 12.53 15.68 -3.24
N VAL A 445 11.25 15.92 -3.07
CA VAL A 445 10.58 17.17 -3.41
C VAL A 445 9.58 17.49 -2.31
N ARG A 446 9.65 18.69 -1.75
CA ARG A 446 8.64 19.20 -0.83
C ARG A 446 7.50 19.84 -1.62
N VAL A 447 6.27 19.42 -1.36
CA VAL A 447 5.08 19.85 -2.11
C VAL A 447 3.94 20.24 -1.18
N TYR A 448 3.20 21.28 -1.56
CA TYR A 448 1.94 21.70 -0.97
C TYR A 448 0.87 21.63 -2.05
N SER A 449 -0.17 20.87 -1.83
CA SER A 449 -1.19 20.58 -2.85
C SER A 449 -2.60 20.92 -2.36
N PRO A 450 -3.46 21.51 -3.19
CA PRO A 450 -4.86 21.74 -2.84
C PRO A 450 -5.73 20.49 -2.98
N VAL A 451 -5.23 19.43 -3.64
CA VAL A 451 -5.95 18.17 -3.92
C VAL A 451 -5.04 16.98 -3.70
N GLN A 452 -5.61 15.83 -3.35
CA GLN A 452 -4.90 14.55 -3.40
C GLN A 452 -4.68 14.17 -4.86
N THR A 453 -3.46 13.75 -5.21
CA THR A 453 -3.07 13.38 -6.56
C THR A 453 -1.72 12.66 -6.53
N GLU A 454 -1.13 12.40 -7.69
CA GLU A 454 0.24 11.89 -7.79
C GLU A 454 1.22 13.02 -8.17
N MET A 455 2.48 12.86 -7.73
CA MET A 455 3.64 13.54 -8.33
C MET A 455 4.52 12.49 -9.01
N MET A 456 4.98 12.77 -10.21
CA MET A 456 5.96 11.97 -10.91
C MET A 456 7.27 12.75 -11.05
N LEU A 457 8.36 12.13 -10.66
CA LEU A 457 9.72 12.60 -10.92
C LEU A 457 10.31 11.76 -12.04
N LYS A 458 10.86 12.44 -13.05
CA LYS A 458 11.54 11.79 -14.18
C LYS A 458 12.97 12.29 -14.29
N LEU A 459 13.92 11.39 -14.42
CA LEU A 459 15.31 11.69 -14.80
C LEU A 459 15.53 11.30 -16.26
N ALA A 460 16.28 12.14 -16.99
CA ALA A 460 16.67 11.87 -18.36
C ALA A 460 18.07 12.40 -18.66
N ASP A 461 18.67 11.91 -19.75
CA ASP A 461 19.99 12.34 -20.23
C ASP A 461 19.90 13.55 -21.19
N ALA A 462 18.71 13.88 -21.66
CA ALA A 462 18.47 14.95 -22.61
C ALA A 462 17.17 15.74 -22.31
N ARG A 463 17.15 16.99 -22.78
CA ARG A 463 16.04 17.93 -22.60
C ARG A 463 14.70 17.47 -23.18
N ASP A 464 14.77 16.77 -24.28
CA ASP A 464 13.57 16.37 -25.02
C ASP A 464 13.21 14.96 -24.61
N ASP A 465 12.40 14.66 -23.70
CA ASP A 465 11.77 13.37 -23.37
C ASP A 465 12.04 12.16 -24.29
N GLY A 466 12.68 12.39 -25.36
CA GLY A 466 12.95 11.43 -26.42
C GLY A 466 14.09 10.54 -26.00
N ASP A 467 13.79 9.51 -25.38
CA ASP A 467 14.28 8.14 -25.17
C ASP A 467 15.56 7.73 -25.90
N GLN A 468 16.46 8.66 -26.19
CA GLN A 468 17.63 8.31 -27.01
C GLN A 468 18.60 7.42 -26.23
N ASN A 469 18.69 7.55 -24.89
CA ASN A 469 19.61 6.78 -24.06
C ASN A 469 19.03 6.30 -22.73
N GLY A 470 17.74 6.49 -22.51
CA GLY A 470 17.02 6.03 -21.32
C GLY A 470 16.51 7.15 -20.42
N PHE A 471 15.49 6.82 -19.68
CA PHE A 471 14.92 7.65 -18.62
C PHE A 471 14.43 6.74 -17.51
N ILE A 472 14.18 7.30 -16.34
CA ILE A 472 13.45 6.66 -15.25
C ILE A 472 12.36 7.58 -14.76
N GLU A 473 11.20 7.01 -14.45
CA GLU A 473 10.03 7.69 -13.91
C GLU A 473 9.59 6.98 -12.64
N VAL A 474 9.46 7.72 -11.55
CA VAL A 474 8.93 7.23 -10.28
C VAL A 474 7.78 8.12 -9.86
N ARG A 475 6.70 7.51 -9.37
CA ARG A 475 5.49 8.19 -8.91
C ARG A 475 5.33 8.04 -7.42
N GLN A 476 4.82 9.09 -6.79
CA GLN A 476 4.49 9.12 -5.37
C GLN A 476 3.16 9.85 -5.17
N ASP A 477 2.35 9.34 -4.24
CA ASP A 477 1.06 9.93 -3.92
C ASP A 477 1.22 11.19 -3.06
N ILE A 478 0.55 12.26 -3.45
CA ILE A 478 0.29 13.41 -2.61
C ILE A 478 -0.98 13.12 -1.81
N VAL A 479 -0.81 12.63 -0.59
CA VAL A 479 -1.90 12.13 0.25
C VAL A 479 -2.55 13.20 1.12
N SER A 480 -1.90 14.35 1.32
CA SER A 480 -2.40 15.47 2.13
C SER A 480 -2.81 16.65 1.28
N THR A 481 -3.80 17.42 1.73
CA THR A 481 -4.24 18.64 1.08
C THR A 481 -4.03 19.85 2.00
N ASN A 482 -3.61 20.98 1.41
CA ASN A 482 -3.38 22.24 2.10
C ASN A 482 -2.40 22.14 3.29
N GLN A 483 -1.39 21.29 3.13
CA GLN A 483 -0.25 21.19 4.03
C GLN A 483 0.97 20.64 3.29
N TRP A 484 2.17 20.95 3.79
CA TRP A 484 3.42 20.50 3.21
C TRP A 484 3.65 19.01 3.43
N GLN A 485 4.13 18.35 2.38
CA GLN A 485 4.55 16.96 2.37
C GLN A 485 5.88 16.85 1.63
N THR A 486 6.83 16.09 2.17
CA THR A 486 8.04 15.71 1.44
C THR A 486 7.82 14.34 0.81
N LEU A 487 7.97 14.27 -0.51
CA LEU A 487 7.88 13.02 -1.27
C LEU A 487 9.30 12.53 -1.57
N TYR A 488 9.52 11.25 -1.38
CA TYR A 488 10.80 10.59 -1.66
C TYR A 488 10.64 9.66 -2.88
N PHE A 489 11.56 9.77 -3.83
CA PHE A 489 11.56 9.03 -5.09
C PHE A 489 12.81 8.15 -5.15
N ASP A 490 12.63 6.85 -5.05
CA ASP A 490 13.70 5.86 -5.17
C ASP A 490 13.91 5.54 -6.65
N MET A 491 15.06 5.91 -7.18
CA MET A 491 15.47 5.71 -8.57
C MET A 491 16.40 4.50 -8.75
N SER A 492 16.42 3.54 -7.83
CA SER A 492 17.35 2.40 -7.81
C SER A 492 17.19 1.42 -9.00
N ASP A 493 16.04 1.44 -9.69
CA ASP A 493 15.80 0.62 -10.89
C ASP A 493 16.56 1.11 -12.17
N ILE A 494 17.51 2.02 -12.00
CA ILE A 494 18.31 2.54 -13.12
C ILE A 494 19.33 1.51 -13.60
N ALA A 495 19.44 1.36 -14.92
CA ALA A 495 20.52 0.56 -15.51
C ALA A 495 21.91 1.15 -15.24
N ASP A 496 22.87 0.33 -14.87
CA ASP A 496 24.25 0.74 -14.61
C ASP A 496 24.84 1.54 -15.78
N GLY A 497 25.50 2.64 -15.45
CA GLY A 497 26.28 3.44 -16.41
C GLY A 497 25.49 4.51 -17.16
N VAL A 498 24.22 4.71 -16.85
CA VAL A 498 23.45 5.85 -17.38
C VAL A 498 23.75 7.09 -16.55
N SER A 499 23.90 8.23 -17.21
CA SER A 499 24.22 9.51 -16.58
C SER A 499 23.11 10.50 -16.88
N PHE A 500 22.40 10.96 -15.86
CA PHE A 500 21.30 11.91 -15.98
C PHE A 500 21.72 13.30 -15.53
N SER A 501 21.26 14.31 -16.26
CA SER A 501 21.42 15.72 -15.90
C SER A 501 20.12 16.53 -16.00
N HIS A 502 19.03 15.90 -16.39
CA HIS A 502 17.74 16.52 -16.51
C HIS A 502 16.75 15.88 -15.52
N LEU A 503 16.03 16.74 -14.80
CA LEU A 503 15.00 16.36 -13.86
C LEU A 503 13.69 17.03 -14.26
N PHE A 504 12.63 16.25 -14.31
CA PHE A 504 11.29 16.72 -14.64
C PHE A 504 10.33 16.41 -13.51
N ILE A 505 9.51 17.37 -13.14
CA ILE A 505 8.49 17.25 -12.09
C ILE A 505 7.11 17.40 -12.75
N PHE A 506 6.24 16.43 -12.52
CA PHE A 506 4.85 16.43 -12.96
C PHE A 506 3.93 16.31 -11.76
N ILE A 507 2.84 17.06 -11.74
CA ILE A 507 1.75 16.92 -10.76
C ILE A 507 0.51 16.46 -11.50
N GLY A 508 -0.13 15.36 -11.07
CA GLY A 508 -1.26 14.74 -11.75
C GLY A 508 -0.93 14.33 -13.19
N PRO A 509 0.15 13.53 -13.42
CA PRO A 509 0.62 13.21 -14.77
C PRO A 509 -0.44 12.45 -15.57
N GLY A 510 -0.88 13.03 -16.70
CA GLY A 510 -1.89 12.44 -17.57
C GLY A 510 -3.33 12.71 -17.13
N ASP A 511 -3.57 13.38 -16.01
CA ASP A 511 -4.89 13.77 -15.54
C ASP A 511 -5.13 15.28 -15.72
N PRO A 512 -5.90 15.69 -16.73
CA PRO A 512 -6.20 17.10 -16.98
C PRO A 512 -7.15 17.72 -15.94
N SER A 513 -7.82 16.91 -15.13
CA SER A 513 -8.74 17.41 -14.08
C SER A 513 -8.02 17.91 -12.83
N VAL A 514 -6.75 17.52 -12.64
CA VAL A 514 -5.92 17.99 -11.53
C VAL A 514 -5.54 19.45 -11.78
N THR A 515 -6.19 20.36 -11.06
CA THR A 515 -6.03 21.81 -11.21
C THR A 515 -5.90 22.48 -9.85
N GLY A 516 -5.32 23.68 -9.82
CA GLY A 516 -5.19 24.48 -8.60
C GLY A 516 -3.83 25.14 -8.45
N THR A 517 -3.62 25.76 -7.30
CA THR A 517 -2.35 26.37 -6.92
C THR A 517 -1.55 25.39 -6.06
N PHE A 518 -0.44 24.93 -6.59
CA PHE A 518 0.52 24.08 -5.92
C PHE A 518 1.75 24.91 -5.55
N TYR A 519 2.47 24.47 -4.51
CA TYR A 519 3.78 25.04 -4.19
C TYR A 519 4.80 23.90 -4.09
N ILE A 520 6.01 24.19 -4.58
CA ILE A 520 7.17 23.26 -4.56
C ILE A 520 8.32 23.96 -3.90
N ASP A 521 9.08 23.19 -3.13
CA ASP A 521 10.23 23.66 -2.39
C ASP A 521 11.22 22.51 -2.20
N ASN A 522 12.44 22.82 -1.79
CA ASN A 522 13.49 21.86 -1.40
C ASN A 522 13.54 20.63 -2.33
N ILE A 523 14.08 20.83 -3.53
CA ILE A 523 14.35 19.73 -4.46
C ILE A 523 15.75 19.21 -4.16
N GLU A 524 15.82 17.96 -3.72
CA GLU A 524 17.05 17.37 -3.19
C GLU A 524 17.34 16.00 -3.81
N GLY A 525 18.59 15.53 -3.70
CA GLY A 525 19.00 14.21 -4.14
C GLY A 525 20.49 13.93 -3.94
N PRO A 526 21.07 12.95 -4.66
CA PRO A 526 22.48 12.63 -4.56
C PRO A 526 23.37 13.79 -4.99
N GLY A 527 24.64 13.75 -4.62
CA GLY A 527 25.63 14.69 -5.08
C GLY A 527 25.70 14.80 -6.60
N LEU A 528 26.30 15.86 -7.11
CA LEU A 528 26.56 15.99 -8.54
C LEU A 528 27.95 15.45 -8.89
N GLN A 529 28.06 14.76 -10.03
CA GLN A 529 29.32 14.22 -10.49
C GLN A 529 30.37 15.34 -10.67
N ASN A 530 31.55 15.12 -10.12
CA ASN A 530 32.69 15.95 -10.46
C ASN A 530 33.11 15.59 -11.89
N THR A 531 32.76 16.42 -12.87
CA THR A 531 33.32 16.25 -14.22
C THR A 531 34.84 16.36 -14.13
N ALA A 532 35.52 15.23 -14.31
CA ALA A 532 36.98 15.17 -14.31
C ALA A 532 37.52 16.07 -15.43
N GLY A 533 37.92 17.28 -15.08
CA GLY A 533 38.44 18.29 -16.00
C GLY A 533 38.56 19.70 -15.40
N LEU A 534 37.88 19.98 -14.28
CA LEU A 534 38.24 21.13 -13.47
C LEU A 534 39.17 20.62 -12.38
N ASN A 535 40.49 20.97 -12.51
CA ASN A 535 41.42 20.87 -11.40
C ASN A 535 40.68 21.27 -10.13
N GLU A 536 40.80 20.44 -9.08
CA GLU A 536 40.48 20.87 -7.74
C GLU A 536 40.89 22.33 -7.63
N LEU A 537 39.96 23.22 -7.45
CA LEU A 537 40.24 24.51 -6.90
C LEU A 537 40.72 24.22 -5.47
N ASN A 538 42.00 23.83 -5.38
CA ASN A 538 42.72 23.83 -4.12
C ASN A 538 42.19 25.00 -3.32
N SER A 539 41.86 24.85 -2.08
CA SER A 539 41.35 25.67 -1.00
C SER A 539 41.76 27.16 -0.94
N ASN A 540 42.07 27.76 -2.07
CA ASN A 540 42.16 29.18 -2.31
C ASN A 540 40.88 29.65 -2.98
N SER A 541 39.79 29.57 -2.22
CA SER A 541 38.51 30.07 -2.67
C SER A 541 38.65 31.52 -3.15
N PHE A 542 38.26 31.72 -4.43
CA PHE A 542 38.02 33.08 -4.91
C PHE A 542 37.04 33.74 -3.93
N SER A 543 37.37 34.92 -3.47
CA SER A 543 36.50 35.69 -2.61
C SER A 543 36.36 37.12 -3.07
N MET A 544 35.17 37.65 -2.95
CA MET A 544 34.79 39.00 -3.29
C MET A 544 34.37 39.74 -1.99
N TYR A 545 34.93 40.89 -1.74
CA TYR A 545 34.61 41.66 -0.55
C TYR A 545 34.78 43.19 -0.76
N PRO A 546 34.10 44.06 -0.02
CA PRO A 546 32.92 43.70 0.77
C PRO A 546 31.73 43.29 -0.12
N ASN A 547 30.85 42.45 0.40
CA ASN A 547 29.58 42.10 -0.22
C ASN A 547 28.49 42.16 0.85
N PRO A 548 27.50 43.06 0.74
CA PRO A 548 27.33 44.05 -0.34
C PRO A 548 28.37 45.19 -0.33
N SER A 549 28.62 45.80 -1.48
CA SER A 549 29.55 46.91 -1.65
C SER A 549 28.81 48.15 -2.19
N SER A 550 29.18 49.32 -1.62
CA SER A 550 28.63 50.62 -2.09
C SER A 550 29.56 51.36 -3.04
N ASP A 551 30.83 50.93 -3.18
CA ASP A 551 31.82 51.69 -3.96
C ASP A 551 32.85 50.79 -4.65
N ILE A 552 33.69 50.07 -3.91
CA ILE A 552 34.78 49.25 -4.43
C ILE A 552 34.63 47.80 -3.99
N VAL A 553 34.86 46.87 -4.93
CA VAL A 553 34.87 45.42 -4.69
C VAL A 553 36.28 44.91 -4.96
N TYR A 554 36.83 44.16 -4.00
CA TYR A 554 38.13 43.50 -4.11
C TYR A 554 37.92 42.02 -4.36
N PHE A 555 38.79 41.47 -5.25
CA PHE A 555 38.83 40.04 -5.53
C PHE A 555 40.12 39.46 -4.91
N LYS A 556 40.01 38.34 -4.22
CA LYS A 556 41.12 37.64 -3.59
C LYS A 556 41.32 36.27 -4.24
N ASN A 557 42.59 35.84 -4.33
CA ASN A 557 42.99 34.54 -4.85
C ASN A 557 42.67 34.35 -6.37
N LEU A 558 42.74 35.43 -7.14
CA LEU A 558 42.77 35.31 -8.62
C LEU A 558 44.17 34.83 -9.04
N ASN A 559 44.25 33.64 -9.55
CA ASN A 559 45.50 32.98 -10.01
C ASN A 559 45.70 33.02 -11.54
N ARG A 560 44.82 33.71 -12.24
CA ARG A 560 44.91 33.98 -13.70
C ARG A 560 44.10 35.24 -14.06
N THR A 561 44.40 35.78 -15.23
CA THR A 561 43.56 36.87 -15.78
C THR A 561 42.11 36.41 -15.91
N THR A 562 41.20 37.10 -15.28
CA THR A 562 39.78 36.76 -15.22
C THR A 562 38.95 37.94 -15.72
N THR A 563 37.94 37.69 -16.54
CA THR A 563 36.99 38.72 -16.95
C THR A 563 35.79 38.73 -16.01
N VAL A 564 35.59 39.86 -15.34
CA VAL A 564 34.44 40.10 -14.46
C VAL A 564 33.37 40.85 -15.25
N LYS A 565 32.14 40.35 -15.23
CA LYS A 565 30.98 41.00 -15.81
C LYS A 565 29.98 41.33 -14.71
N ILE A 566 29.52 42.59 -14.70
CA ILE A 566 28.51 43.07 -13.76
C ILE A 566 27.23 43.34 -14.51
N TYR A 567 26.15 42.79 -14.02
CA TYR A 567 24.82 42.96 -14.56
C TYR A 567 23.90 43.71 -13.58
N ASP A 568 22.94 44.46 -14.09
CA ASP A 568 21.87 45.04 -13.28
C ASP A 568 20.81 43.97 -12.95
N ILE A 569 19.84 44.31 -12.11
CA ILE A 569 18.71 43.42 -11.72
C ILE A 569 17.85 42.98 -12.89
N ASN A 570 17.99 43.60 -14.06
CA ASN A 570 17.28 43.22 -15.30
C ASN A 570 18.21 42.46 -16.28
N MET A 571 19.30 41.88 -15.80
CA MET A 571 20.28 41.12 -16.57
C MET A 571 20.98 41.94 -17.68
N ARG A 572 20.97 43.27 -17.63
CA ARG A 572 21.70 44.05 -18.59
C ARG A 572 23.15 44.24 -18.14
N LEU A 573 24.10 43.93 -19.02
CA LEU A 573 25.52 44.09 -18.77
C LEU A 573 25.82 45.60 -18.49
N VAL A 574 26.23 45.88 -17.27
CA VAL A 574 26.63 47.24 -16.81
C VAL A 574 28.11 47.47 -17.05
N LYS A 575 28.94 46.47 -16.74
CA LYS A 575 30.39 46.56 -16.87
C LYS A 575 31.02 45.20 -17.19
N SER A 576 32.08 45.21 -18.00
CA SER A 576 32.93 44.03 -18.23
C SER A 576 34.39 44.50 -18.14
N GLU A 577 35.18 43.87 -17.30
CA GLU A 577 36.57 44.26 -17.07
C GLU A 577 37.46 43.02 -16.87
N SER A 578 38.63 43.03 -17.49
CA SER A 578 39.64 41.96 -17.29
C SER A 578 40.53 42.36 -16.14
N ILE A 579 40.54 41.53 -15.09
CA ILE A 579 41.35 41.72 -13.89
C ILE A 579 42.57 40.80 -14.00
N ASN A 580 43.74 41.37 -13.87
CA ASN A 580 44.99 40.63 -13.81
C ASN A 580 45.27 40.21 -12.36
N SER A 581 45.85 39.02 -12.16
CA SER A 581 46.27 38.50 -10.86
C SER A 581 47.34 39.38 -10.21
#